data_61b8be3842f051302bb8d46714f14ad0
#
_entry.id   61b8be3842f051302bb8d46714f14ad0
#
_cell.length_a   1.000
_cell.length_b   1.000
_cell.length_c   1.000
_cell.angle_alpha   90.00
_cell.angle_beta   90.00
_cell.angle_gamma   90.00
#
_symmetry.space_group_name_H-M   'P 1'
#
loop_
_entity.id
_entity.type
_entity.pdbx_description
1 polymer ?
#
loop_
_entity_poly.entity_id
_entity_poly.type
_entity_poly.pdbx_seq_one_letter_code
_entity_poly.pdbx_strand_id
1 'polypeptide(L)'
;MTDKASTAARSQPRTWVDNAVRLIEADARRSADTHLLRYPLPAAWCDGCDVQLFLKDETTHITGSLKHRLARSLFLYALCNGWIDENTTVIEASSGSTAVSEAYFAALLGLPFMAVMTSSTSAAKIALIESQGGRCHFVAEA
;
A
#
# COMPACT_ATOMS: atom_id res chain seq x y z
N MET A 1 -56.56 3.11 -5.85
CA MET A 1 -55.74 3.71 -4.77
C MET A 1 -54.87 2.61 -4.19
N THR A 2 -53.66 2.50 -4.66
CA THR A 2 -52.69 1.56 -4.14
C THR A 2 -51.42 2.34 -3.90
N ASP A 3 -51.20 2.55 -2.63
CA ASP A 3 -50.06 3.26 -2.08
C ASP A 3 -48.77 2.42 -2.26
N LYS A 4 -47.91 2.86 -3.14
CA LYS A 4 -46.56 2.29 -3.26
C LYS A 4 -45.64 2.96 -2.24
N ALA A 5 -45.61 2.41 -1.05
CA ALA A 5 -44.58 2.72 -0.11
C ALA A 5 -43.20 2.33 -0.71
N SER A 6 -42.49 3.31 -1.22
CA SER A 6 -41.09 3.19 -1.59
C SER A 6 -40.28 2.95 -0.33
N THR A 7 -39.94 1.69 -0.05
CA THR A 7 -39.02 1.32 0.99
C THR A 7 -37.63 1.71 0.51
N ALA A 8 -37.21 2.94 0.81
CA ALA A 8 -35.79 3.31 0.69
C ALA A 8 -34.99 2.38 1.60
N ALA A 9 -34.22 1.48 1.00
CA ALA A 9 -33.26 0.66 1.70
C ALA A 9 -32.30 1.61 2.42
N ARG A 10 -32.44 1.73 3.73
CA ARG A 10 -31.45 2.39 4.57
C ARG A 10 -30.19 1.56 4.43
N SER A 11 -29.20 2.07 3.71
CA SER A 11 -27.85 1.49 3.68
C SER A 11 -27.38 1.38 5.13
N GLN A 12 -27.16 0.16 5.59
CA GLN A 12 -26.54 -0.04 6.89
C GLN A 12 -25.20 0.72 6.91
N PRO A 13 -24.85 1.36 8.03
CA PRO A 13 -23.60 2.10 8.10
C PRO A 13 -22.44 1.14 7.81
N ARG A 14 -21.60 1.49 6.85
CA ARG A 14 -20.38 0.75 6.46
C ARG A 14 -19.29 0.95 7.53
N THR A 15 -19.59 0.61 8.78
CA THR A 15 -18.76 0.94 9.95
C THR A 15 -17.33 0.42 9.84
N TRP A 16 -17.14 -0.78 9.27
CA TRP A 16 -15.79 -1.31 9.05
C TRP A 16 -15.03 -0.51 7.99
N VAL A 17 -15.65 -0.21 6.84
CA VAL A 17 -15.03 0.58 5.76
C VAL A 17 -14.67 1.98 6.25
N ASP A 18 -15.57 2.63 6.97
CA ASP A 18 -15.32 3.97 7.51
C ASP A 18 -14.14 3.97 8.49
N ASN A 19 -14.04 2.92 9.32
CA ASN A 19 -12.91 2.74 10.22
C ASN A 19 -11.62 2.45 9.47
N ALA A 20 -11.67 1.59 8.45
CA ALA A 20 -10.53 1.27 7.59
C ALA A 20 -9.96 2.51 6.90
N VAL A 21 -10.82 3.36 6.33
CA VAL A 21 -10.42 4.65 5.73
C VAL A 21 -9.74 5.54 6.76
N ARG A 22 -10.31 5.67 7.97
CA ARG A 22 -9.71 6.49 9.04
C ARG A 22 -8.32 6.00 9.45
N LEU A 23 -8.11 4.68 9.51
CA LEU A 23 -6.80 4.09 9.82
C LEU A 23 -5.76 4.44 8.74
N ILE A 24 -6.13 4.30 7.47
CA ILE A 24 -5.25 4.63 6.35
C ILE A 24 -4.95 6.14 6.30
N GLU A 25 -5.94 6.99 6.54
CA GLU A 25 -5.73 8.44 6.62
C GLU A 25 -4.84 8.84 7.80
N ALA A 26 -5.00 8.19 8.96
CA ALA A 26 -4.15 8.43 10.11
C ALA A 26 -2.70 8.04 9.83
N ASP A 27 -2.48 6.93 9.12
CA ASP A 27 -1.15 6.53 8.64
C ASP A 27 -0.58 7.56 7.67
N ALA A 28 -1.37 8.03 6.70
CA ALA A 28 -0.97 9.05 5.76
C ALA A 28 -0.50 10.34 6.43
N ARG A 29 -1.20 10.79 7.48
CA ARG A 29 -0.83 11.99 8.24
C ARG A 29 0.49 11.84 8.99
N ARG A 30 0.87 10.62 9.40
CA ARG A 30 2.15 10.35 10.06
C ARG A 30 3.33 10.26 9.08
N SER A 31 3.07 9.92 7.82
CA SER A 31 4.10 9.60 6.83
C SER A 31 4.01 10.43 5.54
N ALA A 32 3.20 11.51 5.54
CA ALA A 32 2.93 12.29 4.33
C ALA A 32 4.15 13.04 3.79
N ASP A 33 4.98 13.55 4.70
CA ASP A 33 6.05 14.48 4.35
C ASP A 33 7.40 13.77 4.28
N THR A 34 7.71 13.27 3.08
CA THR A 34 9.05 12.78 2.78
C THR A 34 9.95 13.92 2.29
N HIS A 35 11.24 13.86 2.63
CA HIS A 35 12.19 14.93 2.34
C HIS A 35 12.53 14.99 0.85
N LEU A 36 12.71 16.21 0.35
CA LEU A 36 13.29 16.49 -0.95
C LEU A 36 14.74 16.95 -0.75
N LEU A 37 15.68 16.09 -1.09
CA LEU A 37 17.11 16.30 -0.87
C LEU A 37 17.75 16.85 -2.14
N ARG A 38 18.42 18.01 -2.03
CA ARG A 38 19.22 18.51 -3.13
C ARG A 38 20.51 17.71 -3.23
N TYR A 39 20.78 17.15 -4.40
CA TYR A 39 22.03 16.42 -4.67
C TYR A 39 22.98 17.35 -5.44
N PRO A 40 24.19 17.61 -4.91
CA PRO A 40 25.19 18.43 -5.60
C PRO A 40 25.74 17.67 -6.80
N LEU A 41 25.47 18.16 -8.02
CA LEU A 41 26.05 17.59 -9.23
C LEU A 41 27.51 18.04 -9.39
N PRO A 42 28.43 17.14 -9.80
CA PRO A 42 29.78 17.53 -10.21
C PRO A 42 29.74 18.53 -11.35
N ALA A 43 30.56 19.58 -11.30
CA ALA A 43 30.60 20.62 -12.33
C ALA A 43 30.84 20.07 -13.74
N ALA A 44 31.62 18.97 -13.85
CA ALA A 44 31.89 18.31 -15.11
C ALA A 44 30.65 17.68 -15.78
N TRP A 45 29.55 17.47 -15.04
CA TRP A 45 28.29 16.92 -15.57
C TRP A 45 27.33 18.00 -16.05
N CYS A 46 27.60 19.27 -15.70
CA CYS A 46 26.66 20.35 -15.96
C CYS A 46 27.00 21.15 -17.22
N ASP A 47 28.22 21.01 -17.79
CA ASP A 47 28.71 21.63 -19.02
C ASP A 47 28.14 23.04 -19.28
N GLY A 48 28.21 23.91 -18.25
CA GLY A 48 27.69 25.30 -18.31
C GLY A 48 26.17 25.45 -18.20
N CYS A 49 25.41 24.37 -18.01
CA CYS A 49 23.97 24.40 -17.78
C CYS A 49 23.65 24.51 -16.28
N ASP A 50 22.62 25.28 -15.94
CA ASP A 50 22.05 25.32 -14.57
C ASP A 50 21.12 24.12 -14.37
N VAL A 51 21.70 22.97 -13.95
CA VAL A 51 20.95 21.75 -13.64
C VAL A 51 20.86 21.57 -12.14
N GLN A 52 19.65 21.42 -11.60
CA GLN A 52 19.43 21.12 -10.19
C GLN A 52 18.82 19.73 -10.06
N LEU A 53 19.52 18.83 -9.33
CA LEU A 53 19.03 17.49 -9.04
C LEU A 53 18.50 17.43 -7.62
N PHE A 54 17.27 16.92 -7.50
CA PHE A 54 16.63 16.63 -6.22
C PHE A 54 16.22 15.17 -6.16
N LEU A 55 16.47 14.56 -5.01
CA LEU A 55 16.09 13.19 -4.70
C LEU A 55 14.94 13.22 -3.70
N LYS A 56 13.83 12.56 -4.02
CA LYS A 56 12.72 12.37 -3.10
C LYS A 56 13.02 11.18 -2.20
N ASP A 57 13.24 11.43 -0.91
CA ASP A 57 13.55 10.38 0.06
C ASP A 57 12.26 9.66 0.51
N GLU A 58 11.96 8.54 -0.13
CA GLU A 58 10.82 7.68 0.20
C GLU A 58 11.21 6.54 1.17
N THR A 59 12.46 6.51 1.65
CA THR A 59 12.91 5.47 2.60
C THR A 59 12.38 5.71 4.02
N THR A 60 11.91 6.92 4.30
CA THR A 60 11.37 7.31 5.61
C THR A 60 9.96 6.75 5.88
N HIS A 61 9.29 6.17 4.89
CA HIS A 61 8.06 5.43 5.11
C HIS A 61 8.30 4.22 6.02
N ILE A 62 7.28 3.85 6.79
CA ILE A 62 7.35 2.69 7.70
C ILE A 62 7.69 1.38 6.98
N THR A 63 7.34 1.25 5.71
CA THR A 63 7.70 0.10 4.86
C THR A 63 8.99 0.32 4.06
N GLY A 64 9.68 1.43 4.29
CA GLY A 64 11.00 1.72 3.74
C GLY A 64 11.05 2.03 2.25
N SER A 65 9.92 2.30 1.58
CA SER A 65 9.93 2.56 0.14
C SER A 65 8.74 3.38 -0.37
N LEU A 66 8.87 3.91 -1.59
CA LEU A 66 7.80 4.61 -2.31
C LEU A 66 6.54 3.74 -2.53
N LYS A 67 6.65 2.42 -2.42
CA LYS A 67 5.51 1.50 -2.58
C LYS A 67 4.50 1.63 -1.45
N HIS A 68 4.88 2.21 -0.33
CA HIS A 68 3.95 2.58 0.73
C HIS A 68 2.81 3.48 0.22
N ARG A 69 3.14 4.49 -0.61
CA ARG A 69 2.13 5.37 -1.22
C ARG A 69 1.24 4.64 -2.23
N LEU A 70 1.84 3.74 -3.02
CA LEU A 70 1.11 2.91 -3.97
C LEU A 70 0.09 2.03 -3.24
N ALA A 71 0.55 1.23 -2.27
CA ALA A 71 -0.30 0.33 -1.50
C ALA A 71 -1.44 1.08 -0.80
N ARG A 72 -1.14 2.23 -0.16
CA ARG A 72 -2.16 3.09 0.42
C ARG A 72 -3.26 3.46 -0.60
N SER A 73 -2.86 3.88 -1.80
CA SER A 73 -3.82 4.28 -2.84
C SER A 73 -4.65 3.11 -3.33
N LEU A 74 -4.05 1.93 -3.49
CA LEU A 74 -4.75 0.71 -3.91
C LEU A 74 -5.81 0.31 -2.88
N PHE A 75 -5.46 0.29 -1.59
CA PHE A 75 -6.41 -0.04 -0.52
C PHE A 75 -7.55 0.97 -0.42
N LEU A 76 -7.26 2.28 -0.48
CA LEU A 76 -8.31 3.32 -0.48
C LEU A 76 -9.24 3.15 -1.68
N TYR A 77 -8.68 2.91 -2.87
CA TYR A 77 -9.46 2.72 -4.08
C TYR A 77 -10.35 1.47 -3.96
N ALA A 78 -9.83 0.36 -3.48
CA ALA A 78 -10.58 -0.87 -3.28
C ALA A 78 -11.71 -0.71 -2.24
N LEU A 79 -11.46 -0.02 -1.13
CA LEU A 79 -12.47 0.31 -0.11
C LEU A 79 -13.59 1.18 -0.68
N CYS A 80 -13.24 2.25 -1.40
CA CYS A 80 -14.22 3.17 -1.97
C CYS A 80 -15.12 2.50 -3.02
N ASN A 81 -14.57 1.56 -3.79
CA ASN A 81 -15.33 0.81 -4.81
C ASN A 81 -16.03 -0.44 -4.25
N GLY A 82 -15.88 -0.74 -2.95
CA GLY A 82 -16.50 -1.89 -2.32
C GLY A 82 -15.93 -3.24 -2.77
N TRP A 83 -14.67 -3.25 -3.21
CA TRP A 83 -13.97 -4.47 -3.66
C TRP A 83 -13.39 -5.27 -2.50
N ILE A 84 -13.16 -4.63 -1.36
CA ILE A 84 -12.70 -5.27 -0.13
C ILE A 84 -13.62 -4.92 1.05
N ASP A 85 -13.80 -5.89 1.92
CA ASP A 85 -14.54 -5.81 3.19
C ASP A 85 -13.77 -6.56 4.30
N GLU A 86 -14.33 -6.67 5.48
CA GLU A 86 -13.74 -7.31 6.65
C GLU A 86 -13.45 -8.81 6.49
N ASN A 87 -14.00 -9.46 5.46
CA ASN A 87 -13.82 -10.89 5.18
C ASN A 87 -12.84 -11.14 4.03
N THR A 88 -12.29 -10.10 3.44
CA THR A 88 -11.43 -10.20 2.25
C THR A 88 -10.04 -10.70 2.62
N THR A 89 -9.51 -11.63 1.82
CA THR A 89 -8.08 -11.97 1.81
C THR A 89 -7.44 -11.27 0.61
N VAL A 90 -6.41 -10.47 0.88
CA VAL A 90 -5.65 -9.76 -0.17
C VAL A 90 -4.54 -10.68 -0.68
N ILE A 91 -4.46 -10.82 -2.01
CA ILE A 91 -3.43 -11.65 -2.67
C ILE A 91 -2.73 -10.80 -3.72
N GLU A 92 -1.40 -10.79 -3.69
CA GLU A 92 -0.56 -10.06 -4.64
C GLU A 92 0.56 -10.93 -5.19
N ALA A 93 0.76 -10.90 -6.51
CA ALA A 93 1.86 -11.58 -7.19
C ALA A 93 3.11 -10.71 -7.17
N SER A 94 3.80 -10.64 -6.04
CA SER A 94 4.99 -9.81 -5.86
C SER A 94 5.90 -10.35 -4.78
N SER A 95 7.20 -10.28 -5.01
CA SER A 95 8.26 -10.57 -4.02
C SER A 95 9.01 -9.33 -3.57
N GLY A 96 8.56 -8.14 -3.97
CA GLY A 96 9.26 -6.87 -3.76
C GLY A 96 8.60 -5.96 -2.73
N SER A 97 8.99 -4.69 -2.76
CA SER A 97 8.50 -3.65 -1.84
C SER A 97 6.98 -3.43 -1.93
N THR A 98 6.34 -3.79 -3.05
CA THR A 98 4.87 -3.75 -3.18
C THR A 98 4.23 -4.71 -2.18
N ALA A 99 4.64 -5.99 -2.20
CA ALA A 99 4.13 -6.99 -1.26
C ALA A 99 4.38 -6.62 0.21
N VAL A 100 5.55 -6.04 0.53
CA VAL A 100 5.85 -5.54 1.88
C VAL A 100 4.87 -4.44 2.30
N SER A 101 4.62 -3.49 1.40
CA SER A 101 3.73 -2.37 1.70
C SER A 101 2.26 -2.78 1.77
N GLU A 102 1.84 -3.70 0.92
CA GLU A 102 0.47 -4.23 0.96
C GLU A 102 0.23 -5.12 2.18
N ALA A 103 1.22 -5.94 2.59
CA ALA A 103 1.15 -6.69 3.84
C ALA A 103 0.95 -5.76 5.05
N TYR A 104 1.67 -4.63 5.09
CA TYR A 104 1.50 -3.62 6.13
C TYR A 104 0.06 -3.07 6.16
N PHE A 105 -0.49 -2.63 5.02
CA PHE A 105 -1.85 -2.08 4.99
C PHE A 105 -2.92 -3.14 5.27
N ALA A 106 -2.75 -4.36 4.80
CA ALA A 106 -3.63 -5.47 5.15
C ALA A 106 -3.63 -5.72 6.66
N ALA A 107 -2.46 -5.80 7.29
CA ALA A 107 -2.34 -5.94 8.74
C ALA A 107 -2.95 -4.76 9.50
N LEU A 108 -2.75 -3.51 9.03
CA LEU A 108 -3.36 -2.31 9.59
C LEU A 108 -4.90 -2.39 9.62
N LEU A 109 -5.50 -3.03 8.62
CA LEU A 109 -6.95 -3.21 8.50
C LEU A 109 -7.47 -4.52 9.11
N GLY A 110 -6.58 -5.37 9.63
CA GLY A 110 -6.93 -6.69 10.17
C GLY A 110 -7.26 -7.73 9.10
N LEU A 111 -6.82 -7.52 7.85
CA LEU A 111 -7.05 -8.43 6.72
C LEU A 111 -5.90 -9.43 6.56
N PRO A 112 -6.18 -10.69 6.20
CA PRO A 112 -5.15 -11.62 5.76
C PRO A 112 -4.50 -11.15 4.46
N PHE A 113 -3.17 -11.29 4.36
CA PHE A 113 -2.40 -11.00 3.15
C PHE A 113 -1.55 -12.20 2.72
N MET A 114 -1.53 -12.49 1.42
CA MET A 114 -0.71 -13.54 0.83
C MET A 114 0.08 -13.00 -0.38
N ALA A 115 1.40 -13.03 -0.28
CA ALA A 115 2.30 -12.75 -1.40
C ALA A 115 2.57 -14.05 -2.17
N VAL A 116 2.29 -14.06 -3.47
CA VAL A 116 2.62 -15.17 -4.36
C VAL A 116 3.94 -14.84 -5.05
N MET A 117 4.91 -15.75 -4.95
CA MET A 117 6.27 -15.53 -5.43
C MET A 117 6.96 -16.83 -5.85
N THR A 118 8.08 -16.71 -6.56
CA THR A 118 8.90 -17.87 -6.93
C THR A 118 9.74 -18.35 -5.76
N SER A 119 10.11 -19.62 -5.77
CA SER A 119 10.96 -20.25 -4.76
C SER A 119 12.38 -19.66 -4.72
N SER A 120 12.82 -18.98 -5.77
CA SER A 120 14.11 -18.27 -5.84
C SER A 120 14.14 -16.94 -5.07
N THR A 121 13.00 -16.51 -4.52
CA THR A 121 12.94 -15.26 -3.73
C THR A 121 13.83 -15.37 -2.48
N SER A 122 14.67 -14.34 -2.26
CA SER A 122 15.62 -14.35 -1.15
C SER A 122 14.93 -14.36 0.22
N ALA A 123 15.54 -15.07 1.18
CA ALA A 123 15.03 -15.15 2.55
C ALA A 123 14.83 -13.78 3.21
N ALA A 124 15.67 -12.78 2.88
CA ALA A 124 15.53 -11.44 3.41
C ALA A 124 14.23 -10.75 2.96
N LYS A 125 13.80 -10.95 1.71
CA LYS A 125 12.53 -10.42 1.20
C LYS A 125 11.34 -11.11 1.82
N ILE A 126 11.40 -12.44 1.98
CA ILE A 126 10.38 -13.23 2.67
C ILE A 126 10.20 -12.72 4.09
N ALA A 127 11.29 -12.59 4.85
CA ALA A 127 11.27 -12.10 6.23
C ALA A 127 10.67 -10.69 6.35
N LEU A 128 10.92 -9.80 5.36
CA LEU A 128 10.31 -8.46 5.34
C LEU A 128 8.79 -8.52 5.18
N ILE A 129 8.27 -9.37 4.29
CA ILE A 129 6.82 -9.53 4.09
C ILE A 129 6.18 -10.12 5.35
N GLU A 130 6.79 -11.16 5.93
CA GLU A 130 6.31 -11.81 7.13
C GLU A 130 6.36 -10.89 8.36
N SER A 131 7.39 -10.03 8.46
CA SER A 131 7.48 -9.03 9.54
C SER A 131 6.34 -8.00 9.50
N GLN A 132 5.72 -7.80 8.34
CA GLN A 132 4.53 -6.98 8.18
C GLN A 132 3.22 -7.78 8.33
N GLY A 133 3.28 -9.04 8.74
CA GLY A 133 2.10 -9.90 8.95
C GLY A 133 1.61 -10.64 7.71
N GLY A 134 2.31 -10.54 6.58
CA GLY A 134 2.00 -11.26 5.35
C GLY A 134 2.40 -12.73 5.43
N ARG A 135 1.80 -13.55 4.55
CA ARG A 135 2.21 -14.94 4.30
C ARG A 135 2.77 -15.05 2.89
N CYS A 136 3.75 -15.94 2.70
CA CYS A 136 4.35 -16.19 1.39
C CYS A 136 3.87 -17.53 0.84
N HIS A 137 3.43 -17.54 -0.42
CA HIS A 137 3.07 -18.73 -1.18
C HIS A 137 4.02 -18.87 -2.37
N PHE A 138 4.67 -20.03 -2.45
CA PHE A 138 5.69 -20.27 -3.47
C PHE A 138 5.09 -21.01 -4.65
N VAL A 139 5.40 -20.52 -5.85
CA VAL A 139 5.06 -21.15 -7.12
C VAL A 139 6.34 -21.58 -7.85
N ALA A 140 6.21 -22.61 -8.69
CA ALA A 140 7.33 -23.03 -9.55
C ALA A 140 7.69 -21.91 -10.52
N GLU A 141 8.96 -21.83 -10.87
CA GLU A 141 9.41 -21.00 -12.00
C GLU A 141 8.87 -21.59 -13.31
N ALA A 142 8.37 -20.71 -14.20
CA ALA A 142 7.84 -21.12 -15.49
C ALA A 142 8.96 -21.43 -16.50
#